data_22961be914825f1003b9175b77db9b67
#
_entry.id   22961be914825f1003b9175b77db9b67
#
_cell.length_a   1.000
_cell.length_b   1.000
_cell.length_c   1.000
_cell.angle_alpha   90.00
_cell.angle_beta   90.00
_cell.angle_gamma   90.00
#
_symmetry.space_group_name_H-M   'P 1'
#
loop_
_entity.id
_entity.type
_entity.pdbx_description
1 polymer ?
#
loop_
_entity_poly.entity_id
_entity_poly.type
_entity_poly.pdbx_seq_one_letter_code
_entity_poly.pdbx_strand_id
1 'polypeptide(L)'
;MYSNELVCNILDYLDENINSLISIDLLSSVFCYDKTYIMKRFKKELGISIVNYMNAIKIYNSLKYFKYDDSILKISLESGFNSLEYYSEMFKKVIGVSPMTYKQFIRYDIRVLANEVSTIINSLVKLDELRNKVMFYRRRVKPSTVMVKKLSLQ
;
A
#
# COMPACT_ATOMS: atom_id res chain seq x y z
N MET A 1 -1.62 -21.66 -14.89
CA MET A 1 -0.92 -20.79 -13.92
C MET A 1 -0.82 -21.52 -12.59
N TYR A 2 0.37 -21.72 -12.09
CA TYR A 2 0.56 -22.32 -10.78
C TYR A 2 0.07 -21.37 -9.70
N SER A 3 -0.54 -21.87 -8.63
CA SER A 3 -1.14 -21.06 -7.57
C SER A 3 -0.15 -20.08 -6.91
N ASN A 4 1.14 -20.45 -6.86
CA ASN A 4 2.18 -19.58 -6.31
C ASN A 4 2.44 -18.35 -7.20
N GLU A 5 2.28 -18.46 -8.49
CA GLU A 5 2.48 -17.36 -9.43
C GLU A 5 1.30 -16.39 -9.43
N LEU A 6 0.10 -16.86 -9.09
CA LEU A 6 -1.09 -16.01 -9.05
C LEU A 6 -0.89 -14.81 -8.13
N VAL A 7 -0.40 -15.03 -6.91
CA VAL A 7 -0.19 -13.94 -5.94
C VAL A 7 0.88 -12.97 -6.44
N CYS A 8 1.96 -13.46 -7.04
CA CYS A 8 2.98 -12.60 -7.66
C CYS A 8 2.40 -11.75 -8.78
N ASN A 9 1.56 -12.34 -9.64
CA ASN A 9 0.92 -11.63 -10.74
C ASN A 9 -0.07 -10.57 -10.23
N ILE A 10 -0.79 -10.87 -9.15
CA ILE A 10 -1.65 -9.89 -8.48
C ILE A 10 -0.80 -8.74 -7.94
N LEU A 11 0.31 -9.02 -7.27
CA LEU A 11 1.21 -8.00 -6.74
C LEU A 11 1.76 -7.10 -7.86
N ASP A 12 2.13 -7.67 -8.99
CA ASP A 12 2.58 -6.89 -10.16
C ASP A 12 1.48 -5.99 -10.69
N TYR A 13 0.27 -6.51 -10.80
CA TYR A 13 -0.90 -5.72 -11.22
C TYR A 13 -1.18 -4.56 -10.24
N LEU A 14 -1.11 -4.82 -8.95
CA LEU A 14 -1.32 -3.80 -7.92
C LEU A 14 -0.25 -2.70 -8.03
N ASP A 15 1.02 -3.05 -8.22
CA ASP A 15 2.09 -2.07 -8.37
C ASP A 15 1.88 -1.16 -9.59
N GLU A 16 1.46 -1.74 -10.70
CA GLU A 16 1.23 -1.01 -11.95
C GLU A 16 0.01 -0.08 -11.88
N ASN A 17 -0.95 -0.38 -11.01
CA ASN A 17 -2.24 0.31 -10.92
C ASN A 17 -2.50 0.94 -9.55
N ILE A 18 -1.46 1.15 -8.75
CA ILE A 18 -1.62 1.52 -7.33
C ILE A 18 -2.39 2.82 -7.12
N ASN A 19 -2.33 3.76 -8.06
CA ASN A 19 -3.03 5.03 -7.98
C ASN A 19 -4.43 4.98 -8.62
N SER A 20 -4.88 3.81 -9.03
CA SER A 20 -6.22 3.58 -9.59
C SER A 20 -7.15 2.99 -8.55
N LEU A 21 -8.45 3.08 -8.81
CA LEU A 21 -9.45 2.38 -8.00
C LEU A 21 -9.41 0.89 -8.36
N ILE A 22 -9.05 0.05 -7.40
CA ILE A 22 -8.95 -1.39 -7.59
C ILE A 22 -9.91 -2.06 -6.62
N SER A 23 -10.81 -2.90 -7.16
CA SER A 23 -11.73 -3.73 -6.37
C SER A 23 -11.38 -5.20 -6.49
N ILE A 24 -11.87 -6.00 -5.54
CA ILE A 24 -11.77 -7.45 -5.62
C ILE A 24 -12.49 -8.00 -6.87
N ASP A 25 -13.61 -7.38 -7.25
CA ASP A 25 -14.34 -7.75 -8.46
C ASP A 25 -13.47 -7.54 -9.71
N LEU A 26 -12.75 -6.44 -9.78
CA LEU A 26 -11.83 -6.18 -10.88
C LEU A 26 -10.73 -7.24 -10.95
N LEU A 27 -10.12 -7.58 -9.82
CA LEU A 27 -9.08 -8.62 -9.77
C LEU A 27 -9.63 -9.98 -10.19
N SER A 28 -10.84 -10.32 -9.75
CA SER A 28 -11.52 -11.55 -10.17
C SER A 28 -11.68 -11.61 -11.69
N SER A 29 -12.09 -10.50 -12.29
CA SER A 29 -12.24 -10.41 -13.76
C SER A 29 -10.89 -10.50 -14.49
N VAL A 30 -9.89 -9.79 -14.01
CA VAL A 30 -8.55 -9.75 -14.65
C VAL A 30 -7.88 -11.12 -14.61
N PHE A 31 -7.92 -11.79 -13.47
CA PHE A 31 -7.20 -13.06 -13.27
C PHE A 31 -8.05 -14.30 -13.49
N CYS A 32 -9.35 -14.14 -13.73
CA CYS A 32 -10.28 -15.25 -13.99
C CYS A 32 -10.34 -16.28 -12.86
N TYR A 33 -10.29 -15.79 -11.61
CA TYR A 33 -10.46 -16.60 -10.41
C TYR A 33 -11.59 -16.02 -9.57
N ASP A 34 -12.24 -16.87 -8.80
CA ASP A 34 -13.27 -16.47 -7.84
C ASP A 34 -12.68 -15.55 -6.76
N LYS A 35 -13.45 -14.54 -6.35
CA LYS A 35 -13.03 -13.55 -5.33
C LYS A 35 -12.57 -14.20 -4.05
N THR A 36 -13.32 -15.19 -3.58
CA THR A 36 -13.01 -15.90 -2.33
C THR A 36 -11.68 -16.63 -2.43
N TYR A 37 -11.42 -17.26 -3.58
CA TYR A 37 -10.17 -17.95 -3.85
C TYR A 37 -8.99 -16.98 -3.82
N ILE A 38 -9.10 -15.84 -4.51
CA ILE A 38 -8.06 -14.79 -4.53
C ILE A 38 -7.77 -14.31 -3.10
N MET A 39 -8.82 -13.98 -2.34
CA MET A 39 -8.69 -13.48 -0.98
C MET A 39 -8.00 -14.48 -0.05
N LYS A 40 -8.40 -15.74 -0.12
CA LYS A 40 -7.83 -16.81 0.71
C LYS A 40 -6.37 -17.10 0.34
N ARG A 41 -6.08 -17.17 -0.96
CA ARG A 41 -4.71 -17.42 -1.44
C ARG A 41 -3.76 -16.31 -1.03
N PHE A 42 -4.17 -15.06 -1.25
CA PHE A 42 -3.34 -13.91 -0.92
C PHE A 42 -3.00 -13.89 0.58
N LYS A 43 -4.00 -14.05 1.43
CA LYS A 43 -3.81 -14.06 2.89
C LYS A 43 -2.96 -15.25 3.34
N LYS A 44 -3.14 -16.42 2.74
CA LYS A 44 -2.35 -17.60 3.06
C LYS A 44 -0.86 -17.39 2.74
N GLU A 45 -0.56 -16.80 1.59
CA GLU A 45 0.83 -16.61 1.15
C GLU A 45 1.52 -15.46 1.87
N LEU A 46 0.82 -14.37 2.15
CA LEU A 46 1.43 -13.14 2.66
C LEU A 46 1.06 -12.81 4.12
N GLY A 47 0.09 -13.51 4.71
CA GLY A 47 -0.31 -13.29 6.10
C GLY A 47 -1.13 -12.02 6.33
N ILE A 48 -1.46 -11.27 5.29
CA ILE A 48 -2.28 -10.06 5.33
C ILE A 48 -3.38 -10.17 4.28
N SER A 49 -4.58 -9.66 4.59
CA SER A 49 -5.66 -9.63 3.60
C SER A 49 -5.29 -8.72 2.44
N ILE A 50 -5.77 -9.04 1.24
CA ILE A 50 -5.48 -8.24 0.05
C ILE A 50 -6.01 -6.81 0.17
N VAL A 51 -7.16 -6.61 0.82
CA VAL A 51 -7.74 -5.27 1.03
C VAL A 51 -6.85 -4.46 1.97
N ASN A 52 -6.41 -5.04 3.08
CA ASN A 52 -5.51 -4.37 4.00
C ASN A 52 -4.15 -4.07 3.35
N TYR A 53 -3.64 -4.98 2.55
CA TYR A 53 -2.39 -4.77 1.79
C TYR A 53 -2.55 -3.60 0.81
N MET A 54 -3.61 -3.60 0.00
CA MET A 54 -3.87 -2.52 -0.95
C MET A 54 -3.95 -1.16 -0.27
N ASN A 55 -4.69 -1.08 0.83
CA ASN A 55 -4.81 0.17 1.59
C ASN A 55 -3.46 0.61 2.16
N ALA A 56 -2.70 -0.32 2.74
CA ALA A 56 -1.39 0.00 3.30
C ALA A 56 -0.43 0.55 2.22
N ILE A 57 -0.38 -0.07 1.05
CA ILE A 57 0.52 0.37 -0.02
C ILE A 57 0.04 1.67 -0.66
N LYS A 58 -1.26 1.87 -0.84
CA LYS A 58 -1.81 3.14 -1.32
C LYS A 58 -1.49 4.29 -0.36
N ILE A 59 -1.66 4.07 0.94
CA ILE A 59 -1.30 5.07 1.96
C ILE A 59 0.21 5.33 1.92
N TYR A 60 1.04 4.29 1.90
CA TYR A 60 2.48 4.47 1.80
C TYR A 60 2.87 5.32 0.59
N ASN A 61 2.32 5.01 -0.59
CA ASN A 61 2.61 5.77 -1.81
C ASN A 61 2.09 7.20 -1.75
N SER A 62 1.03 7.46 -0.99
CA SER A 62 0.49 8.81 -0.83
C SER A 62 1.42 9.74 -0.04
N LEU A 63 2.32 9.19 0.77
CA LEU A 63 3.19 9.98 1.65
C LEU A 63 4.11 10.92 0.86
N LYS A 64 4.51 10.54 -0.35
CA LYS A 64 5.36 11.37 -1.21
C LYS A 64 4.71 12.70 -1.61
N TYR A 65 3.38 12.77 -1.62
CA TYR A 65 2.66 13.99 -2.00
C TYR A 65 2.63 15.04 -0.87
N PHE A 66 2.93 14.66 0.36
CA PHE A 66 2.94 15.57 1.51
C PHE A 66 4.09 16.58 1.47
N LYS A 67 5.12 16.34 0.67
CA LYS A 67 6.21 17.30 0.47
C LYS A 67 5.78 18.53 -0.32
N TYR A 68 4.69 18.42 -1.09
CA TYR A 68 4.08 19.54 -1.80
C TYR A 68 3.00 20.18 -0.92
N ASP A 69 2.62 21.41 -1.23
CA ASP A 69 1.57 22.10 -0.48
C ASP A 69 0.16 21.79 -1.01
N ASP A 70 -0.09 20.52 -1.28
CA ASP A 70 -1.37 20.06 -1.78
C ASP A 70 -2.36 19.87 -0.63
N SER A 71 -3.66 20.04 -0.93
CA SER A 71 -4.72 19.71 0.02
C SER A 71 -4.81 18.21 0.25
N ILE A 72 -5.31 17.82 1.42
CA ILE A 72 -5.52 16.40 1.72
C ILE A 72 -6.51 15.77 0.74
N LEU A 73 -7.52 16.53 0.30
CA LEU A 73 -8.45 16.06 -0.73
C LEU A 73 -7.72 15.71 -2.03
N LYS A 74 -6.86 16.59 -2.51
CA LYS A 74 -6.08 16.36 -3.73
C LYS A 74 -5.19 15.13 -3.58
N ILE A 75 -4.49 14.99 -2.45
CA ILE A 75 -3.64 13.84 -2.17
C ILE A 75 -4.46 12.55 -2.20
N SER A 76 -5.65 12.55 -1.59
CA SER A 76 -6.52 11.37 -1.56
C SER A 76 -6.93 10.90 -2.95
N LEU A 77 -7.32 11.84 -3.82
CA LEU A 77 -7.76 11.53 -5.18
C LEU A 77 -6.59 11.03 -6.06
N GLU A 78 -5.43 11.67 -5.97
CA GLU A 78 -4.24 11.25 -6.72
C GLU A 78 -3.69 9.90 -6.26
N SER A 79 -4.02 9.49 -5.04
CA SER A 79 -3.56 8.23 -4.45
C SER A 79 -4.49 7.05 -4.73
N GLY A 80 -5.54 7.24 -5.54
CA GLY A 80 -6.45 6.16 -5.91
C GLY A 80 -7.54 5.87 -4.89
N PHE A 81 -7.94 6.87 -4.10
CA PHE A 81 -9.10 6.80 -3.19
C PHE A 81 -10.26 7.58 -3.81
N ASN A 82 -11.48 7.10 -3.61
CA ASN A 82 -12.67 7.75 -4.18
C ASN A 82 -13.35 8.72 -3.21
N SER A 83 -12.89 8.79 -1.96
CA SER A 83 -13.41 9.77 -1.00
C SER A 83 -12.33 10.19 -0.01
N LEU A 84 -12.39 11.46 0.43
CA LEU A 84 -11.52 12.00 1.46
C LEU A 84 -11.75 11.28 2.79
N GLU A 85 -12.99 10.96 3.11
CA GLU A 85 -13.37 10.31 4.35
C GLU A 85 -12.73 8.92 4.47
N TYR A 86 -12.84 8.13 3.42
CA TYR A 86 -12.24 6.79 3.39
C TYR A 86 -10.70 6.87 3.44
N TYR A 87 -10.11 7.79 2.69
CA TYR A 87 -8.67 8.04 2.74
C TYR A 87 -8.21 8.37 4.15
N SER A 88 -8.88 9.32 4.81
CA SER A 88 -8.52 9.77 6.16
C SER A 88 -8.63 8.65 7.18
N GLU A 89 -9.69 7.83 7.08
CA GLU A 89 -9.88 6.66 7.93
C GLU A 89 -8.77 5.64 7.75
N MET A 90 -8.45 5.29 6.50
CA MET A 90 -7.39 4.32 6.20
C MET A 90 -6.01 4.87 6.56
N PHE A 91 -5.77 6.17 6.32
CA PHE A 91 -4.54 6.82 6.72
C PHE A 91 -4.30 6.70 8.22
N LYS A 92 -5.31 7.05 9.02
CA LYS A 92 -5.23 6.95 10.48
C LYS A 92 -5.02 5.49 10.93
N LYS A 93 -5.66 4.54 10.27
CA LYS A 93 -5.50 3.13 10.57
C LYS A 93 -4.08 2.63 10.27
N VAL A 94 -3.47 3.07 9.17
CA VAL A 94 -2.14 2.62 8.74
C VAL A 94 -1.02 3.39 9.42
N ILE A 95 -1.13 4.71 9.52
CA ILE A 95 -0.08 5.59 10.05
C ILE A 95 -0.26 5.87 11.56
N GLY A 96 -1.48 5.73 12.06
CA GLY A 96 -1.79 5.93 13.48
C GLY A 96 -2.18 7.36 13.85
N VAL A 97 -2.02 8.31 12.94
CA VAL A 97 -2.44 9.72 13.10
C VAL A 97 -3.20 10.18 11.86
N SER A 98 -3.91 11.30 11.98
CA SER A 98 -4.64 11.87 10.84
C SER A 98 -3.67 12.39 9.76
N PRO A 99 -4.14 12.51 8.51
CA PRO A 99 -3.34 13.11 7.44
C PRO A 99 -2.85 14.53 7.79
N MET A 100 -3.67 15.33 8.45
CA MET A 100 -3.29 16.68 8.84
C MET A 100 -2.16 16.66 9.88
N THR A 101 -2.21 15.77 10.86
CA THR A 101 -1.15 15.61 11.86
C THR A 101 0.15 15.16 11.18
N TYR A 102 0.08 14.25 10.24
CA TYR A 102 1.25 13.84 9.46
C TYR A 102 1.84 15.00 8.65
N LYS A 103 0.98 15.83 8.04
CA LYS A 103 1.41 17.02 7.31
C LYS A 103 2.18 17.98 8.24
N GLN A 104 1.70 18.19 9.46
CA GLN A 104 2.38 18.99 10.48
C GLN A 104 3.73 18.38 10.85
N PHE A 105 3.79 17.07 11.03
CA PHE A 105 5.03 16.35 11.33
C PHE A 105 6.09 16.56 10.23
N ILE A 106 5.71 16.44 8.97
CA ILE A 106 6.61 16.65 7.84
C ILE A 106 7.16 18.08 7.80
N ARG A 107 6.40 19.05 8.27
CA ARG A 107 6.77 20.47 8.31
C ARG A 107 7.48 20.90 9.60
N TYR A 108 7.83 19.93 10.45
CA TYR A 108 8.46 20.20 11.75
C TYR A 108 7.61 21.13 12.63
N ASP A 109 6.29 21.01 12.58
CA ASP A 109 5.37 21.82 13.40
C ASP A 109 5.45 21.38 14.86
N ILE A 110 5.74 22.32 15.75
CA ILE A 110 5.90 22.07 17.20
C ILE A 110 4.61 21.60 17.87
N ARG A 111 3.46 21.75 17.21
CA ARG A 111 2.18 21.27 17.75
C ARG A 111 2.02 19.76 17.71
N VAL A 112 2.89 19.06 16.97
CA VAL A 112 2.86 17.60 16.93
C VAL A 112 3.45 17.07 18.24
N LEU A 113 2.69 16.21 18.92
CA LEU A 113 3.08 15.67 20.21
C LEU A 113 4.12 14.54 20.05
N ALA A 114 4.97 14.36 21.07
CA ALA A 114 6.02 13.34 21.05
C ALA A 114 5.47 11.92 20.85
N ASN A 115 4.30 11.59 21.43
CA ASN A 115 3.66 10.31 21.24
C ASN A 115 3.14 10.13 19.80
N GLU A 116 2.71 11.22 19.17
CA GLU A 116 2.30 11.18 17.75
C GLU A 116 3.50 10.91 16.84
N VAL A 117 4.64 11.55 17.11
CA VAL A 117 5.90 11.28 16.39
C VAL A 117 6.31 9.83 16.52
N SER A 118 6.28 9.27 17.73
CA SER A 118 6.59 7.86 17.97
C SER A 118 5.64 6.93 17.21
N THR A 119 4.35 7.25 17.21
CA THR A 119 3.33 6.48 16.47
C THR A 119 3.62 6.47 14.97
N ILE A 120 3.93 7.63 14.40
CA ILE A 120 4.28 7.76 12.97
C ILE A 120 5.50 6.90 12.65
N ILE A 121 6.58 7.05 13.41
CA ILE A 121 7.84 6.31 13.18
C ILE A 121 7.60 4.80 13.26
N ASN A 122 6.89 4.33 14.28
CA ASN A 122 6.58 2.90 14.43
C ASN A 122 5.74 2.38 13.27
N SER A 123 4.79 3.16 12.78
CA SER A 123 3.96 2.79 11.62
C SER A 123 4.79 2.69 10.34
N LEU A 124 5.71 3.62 10.12
CA LEU A 124 6.61 3.60 8.96
C LEU A 124 7.53 2.36 8.99
N VAL A 125 8.02 1.99 10.18
CA VAL A 125 8.82 0.77 10.34
C VAL A 125 7.99 -0.47 9.99
N LYS A 126 6.74 -0.55 10.45
CA LYS A 126 5.84 -1.68 10.10
C LYS A 126 5.55 -1.76 8.60
N LEU A 127 5.41 -0.61 7.94
CA LEU A 127 5.22 -0.58 6.49
C LEU A 127 6.47 -1.08 5.75
N ASP A 128 7.65 -0.71 6.20
CA ASP A 128 8.90 -1.22 5.63
C ASP A 128 9.05 -2.73 5.84
N GLU A 129 8.69 -3.23 7.01
CA GLU A 129 8.66 -4.67 7.29
C GLU A 129 7.71 -5.41 6.35
N LEU A 130 6.51 -4.87 6.11
CA LEU A 130 5.55 -5.45 5.17
C LEU A 130 6.11 -5.47 3.75
N ARG A 131 6.70 -4.38 3.29
CA ARG A 131 7.30 -4.28 1.96
C ARG A 131 8.44 -5.28 1.79
N ASN A 132 9.29 -5.41 2.78
CA ASN A 132 10.39 -6.38 2.79
C ASN A 132 9.88 -7.81 2.73
N LYS A 133 8.84 -8.13 3.51
CA LYS A 133 8.20 -9.44 3.49
C LYS A 133 7.68 -9.80 2.11
N VAL A 134 7.02 -8.86 1.44
CA VAL A 134 6.49 -9.04 0.09
C VAL A 134 7.64 -9.22 -0.92
N MET A 135 8.70 -8.44 -0.80
CA MET A 135 9.88 -8.57 -1.65
C MET A 135 10.55 -9.94 -1.50
N PHE A 136 10.70 -10.44 -0.27
CA PHE A 136 11.21 -11.78 -0.02
C PHE A 136 10.35 -12.86 -0.65
N TYR A 137 9.03 -12.73 -0.53
CA TYR A 137 8.08 -13.66 -1.15
C TYR A 137 8.26 -13.67 -2.68
N ARG A 138 8.34 -12.51 -3.32
CA ARG A 138 8.53 -12.39 -4.76
C ARG A 138 9.83 -13.03 -5.22
N ARG A 139 10.92 -12.78 -4.51
CA ARG A 139 12.25 -13.35 -4.84
C ARG A 139 12.24 -14.87 -4.78
N ARG A 140 11.51 -15.43 -3.81
CA ARG A 140 11.39 -16.87 -3.66
C ARG A 140 10.59 -17.52 -4.80
N VAL A 141 9.50 -16.85 -5.21
CA VAL A 141 8.55 -17.41 -6.19
C VAL A 141 8.95 -17.07 -7.63
N LYS A 142 9.37 -15.82 -7.89
CA LYS A 142 9.77 -15.34 -9.23
C LYS A 142 11.04 -14.48 -9.15
N PRO A 143 12.20 -15.06 -8.91
CA PRO A 143 13.43 -14.28 -8.74
C PRO A 143 13.82 -13.47 -9.98
N SER A 144 13.59 -13.97 -11.19
CA SER A 144 13.91 -13.29 -12.45
C SER A 144 13.11 -12.00 -12.65
N THR A 145 11.84 -11.98 -12.28
CA THR A 145 10.96 -10.80 -12.39
C THR A 145 11.44 -9.66 -11.50
N VAL A 146 11.86 -9.97 -10.27
CA VAL A 146 12.38 -8.99 -9.33
C VAL A 146 13.68 -8.38 -9.85
N MET A 147 14.57 -9.18 -10.41
CA MET A 147 15.83 -8.71 -11.01
C MET A 147 15.60 -7.73 -12.15
N VAL A 148 14.68 -8.05 -13.07
CA VAL A 148 14.34 -7.19 -14.21
C VAL A 148 13.80 -5.84 -13.73
N LYS A 149 12.88 -5.83 -12.77
CA LYS A 149 12.33 -4.58 -12.20
C LYS A 149 13.41 -3.72 -11.54
N LYS A 150 14.34 -4.35 -10.82
CA LYS A 150 15.44 -3.64 -10.18
C LYS A 150 16.35 -2.96 -11.20
N LEU A 151 16.63 -3.61 -12.33
CA LEU A 151 17.44 -3.06 -13.41
C LEU A 151 16.72 -1.92 -14.15
N SER A 152 15.41 -2.00 -14.31
CA SER A 152 14.63 -0.96 -15.00
C SER A 152 14.49 0.33 -14.19
N LEU A 153 14.69 0.29 -12.87
CA LEU A 153 14.64 1.46 -11.98
C LEU A 153 15.99 2.18 -11.85
N GLN A 154 17.04 1.58 -12.36
CA GLN A 154 18.37 2.18 -12.43
C GLN A 154 18.57 2.92 -13.76
#